data_c773eed03530a1c76b0b3521beeb30e0
#
_entry.id   c773eed03530a1c76b0b3521beeb30e0
#
_cell.length_a   1.000
_cell.length_b   1.000
_cell.length_c   1.000
_cell.angle_alpha   90.00
_cell.angle_beta   90.00
_cell.angle_gamma   90.00
#
_symmetry.space_group_name_H-M   'P 1'
#
loop_
_entity.id
_entity.type
_entity.pdbx_description
1 polymer ?
#
loop_
_entity_poly.entity_id
_entity_poly.type
_entity_poly.pdbx_seq_one_letter_code
_entity_poly.pdbx_strand_id
1 'polypeptide(L)'
;VIIDAPPAHRTARLGTVLCWLAVTPTALWAAARLLGLDRGPLVQALAFTPYVAGVSVLILALALALRRWWPAALAALTAVALLGTVAPRALANTQPTAAGPTVRLLTANLLAGAGDARTLVELVRRHQVDVLTVQEFTPDAQATLDQLGLDTLLPHRQLNPEIGTAGSGLYSRWPITDVGVRRNLEGWGFSQAYATVSVPGGPPVRVESAHPSAPYALDQVGAWRADLTAQPPATPDGGLRILAGDFNATLDHSPLRALLGTGYVDAADATGQGLTGTWGPYDGDLIPPVTIDHILVDHRIAVRSVQV
;
A
#
# COMPACT_ATOMS: atom_id res chain seq x y z
N VAL A 1 -8.32 49.04 42.80
CA VAL A 1 -7.82 48.49 41.54
C VAL A 1 -8.99 47.76 40.90
N ILE A 2 -9.58 48.32 39.85
CA ILE A 2 -10.60 47.61 39.03
C ILE A 2 -9.83 46.76 38.05
N ILE A 3 -9.91 45.44 38.20
CA ILE A 3 -9.38 44.49 37.23
C ILE A 3 -10.53 44.18 36.27
N ASP A 4 -10.53 44.79 35.10
CA ASP A 4 -11.45 44.44 34.02
C ASP A 4 -11.12 43.05 33.49
N ALA A 5 -11.97 42.08 33.81
CA ALA A 5 -11.89 40.79 33.17
C ALA A 5 -12.18 40.95 31.67
N PRO A 6 -11.41 40.28 30.76
CA PRO A 6 -11.67 40.39 29.34
C PRO A 6 -13.10 39.92 29.02
N PRO A 7 -13.83 40.64 28.13
CA PRO A 7 -15.22 40.34 27.88
C PRO A 7 -15.40 38.89 27.37
N ALA A 8 -16.23 38.11 28.07
CA ALA A 8 -16.51 36.68 27.81
C ALA A 8 -16.89 36.39 26.33
N HIS A 9 -17.39 37.40 25.62
CA HIS A 9 -17.70 37.32 24.18
C HIS A 9 -16.49 37.19 23.24
N ARG A 10 -15.30 37.74 23.60
CA ARG A 10 -14.10 37.64 22.76
C ARG A 10 -13.51 36.25 22.83
N THR A 11 -13.42 35.65 24.01
CA THR A 11 -12.91 34.29 24.18
C THR A 11 -13.81 33.24 23.55
N ALA A 12 -15.15 33.47 23.62
CA ALA A 12 -16.14 32.61 22.98
C ALA A 12 -16.00 32.61 21.43
N ARG A 13 -15.82 33.79 20.82
CA ARG A 13 -15.60 33.91 19.37
C ARG A 13 -14.30 33.30 18.93
N LEU A 14 -13.20 33.53 19.66
CA LEU A 14 -11.89 32.94 19.36
C LEU A 14 -11.95 31.40 19.35
N GLY A 15 -12.57 30.79 20.38
CA GLY A 15 -12.73 29.33 20.42
C GLY A 15 -13.52 28.75 19.23
N THR A 16 -14.55 29.50 18.78
CA THR A 16 -15.31 29.10 17.58
C THR A 16 -14.45 29.15 16.31
N VAL A 17 -13.69 30.24 16.13
CA VAL A 17 -12.78 30.39 14.96
C VAL A 17 -11.72 29.29 14.96
N LEU A 18 -11.09 28.99 16.10
CA LEU A 18 -10.09 27.93 16.20
C LEU A 18 -10.67 26.55 15.88
N CYS A 19 -11.90 26.27 16.34
CA CYS A 19 -12.56 25.01 15.96
C CYS A 19 -12.80 24.90 14.44
N TRP A 20 -13.23 26.00 13.79
CA TRP A 20 -13.41 26.01 12.33
C TRP A 20 -12.08 25.85 11.59
N LEU A 21 -11.02 26.52 12.04
CA LEU A 21 -9.67 26.39 11.46
C LEU A 21 -9.13 24.98 11.61
N ALA A 22 -9.48 24.26 12.68
CA ALA A 22 -9.05 22.87 12.89
C ALA A 22 -9.89 21.88 12.05
N VAL A 23 -11.23 22.04 12.00
CA VAL A 23 -12.11 21.06 11.33
C VAL A 23 -12.12 21.19 9.81
N THR A 24 -11.98 22.42 9.27
CA THR A 24 -12.07 22.64 7.82
C THR A 24 -11.01 21.85 7.03
N PRO A 25 -9.71 21.85 7.38
CA PRO A 25 -8.71 21.06 6.67
C PRO A 25 -9.01 19.56 6.67
N THR A 26 -9.45 19.00 7.81
CA THR A 26 -9.78 17.57 7.88
C THR A 26 -11.05 17.23 7.11
N ALA A 27 -12.02 18.13 7.04
CA ALA A 27 -13.23 17.97 6.23
C ALA A 27 -12.89 18.02 4.72
N LEU A 28 -12.02 18.95 4.30
CA LEU A 28 -11.52 19.02 2.93
C LEU A 28 -10.72 17.77 2.57
N TRP A 29 -9.93 17.23 3.50
CA TRP A 29 -9.22 15.98 3.33
C TRP A 29 -10.18 14.80 3.11
N ALA A 30 -11.20 14.68 3.96
CA ALA A 30 -12.22 13.64 3.81
C ALA A 30 -12.92 13.75 2.44
N ALA A 31 -13.28 14.97 2.02
CA ALA A 31 -13.86 15.20 0.70
C ALA A 31 -12.89 14.80 -0.43
N ALA A 32 -11.63 15.19 -0.36
CA ALA A 32 -10.61 14.83 -1.35
C ALA A 32 -10.45 13.29 -1.45
N ARG A 33 -10.38 12.60 -0.31
CA ARG A 33 -10.27 11.14 -0.24
C ARG A 33 -11.50 10.44 -0.83
N LEU A 34 -12.71 10.88 -0.47
CA LEU A 34 -13.96 10.24 -0.92
C LEU A 34 -14.25 10.49 -2.40
N LEU A 35 -13.92 11.69 -2.89
CA LEU A 35 -14.13 12.06 -4.29
C LEU A 35 -12.97 11.62 -5.21
N GLY A 36 -11.90 11.01 -4.69
CA GLY A 36 -10.76 10.58 -5.49
C GLY A 36 -9.98 11.76 -6.09
N LEU A 37 -9.84 12.87 -5.35
CA LEU A 37 -9.12 14.06 -5.79
C LEU A 37 -7.61 13.98 -5.52
N ASP A 38 -7.04 12.79 -5.63
CA ASP A 38 -5.62 12.51 -5.50
C ASP A 38 -4.84 13.01 -6.73
N ARG A 39 -4.60 14.32 -6.76
CA ARG A 39 -3.87 15.04 -7.82
C ARG A 39 -2.89 16.04 -7.21
N GLY A 40 -1.79 16.29 -7.92
CA GLY A 40 -0.75 17.18 -7.42
C GLY A 40 -0.30 16.81 -6.00
N PRO A 41 -0.16 17.76 -5.07
CA PRO A 41 0.34 17.50 -3.71
C PRO A 41 -0.62 16.66 -2.86
N LEU A 42 -1.88 16.49 -3.27
CA LEU A 42 -2.82 15.64 -2.56
C LEU A 42 -2.47 14.15 -2.67
N VAL A 43 -1.68 13.75 -3.67
CA VAL A 43 -1.22 12.36 -3.78
C VAL A 43 -0.35 12.01 -2.58
N GLN A 44 0.72 12.76 -2.32
CA GLN A 44 1.59 12.49 -1.17
C GLN A 44 0.83 12.66 0.15
N ALA A 45 -0.04 13.68 0.23
CA ALA A 45 -0.81 13.96 1.44
C ALA A 45 -1.76 12.80 1.79
N LEU A 46 -2.55 12.30 0.86
CA LEU A 46 -3.58 11.28 1.13
C LEU A 46 -3.00 9.94 1.62
N ALA A 47 -1.72 9.67 1.44
CA ALA A 47 -1.05 8.53 2.06
C ALA A 47 -1.20 8.53 3.59
N PHE A 48 -1.33 9.69 4.21
CA PHE A 48 -1.45 9.89 5.67
C PHE A 48 -2.89 9.91 6.18
N THR A 49 -3.86 9.49 5.39
CA THR A 49 -5.29 9.48 5.77
C THR A 49 -5.57 8.76 7.11
N PRO A 50 -4.92 7.64 7.46
CA PRO A 50 -5.14 7.00 8.76
C PRO A 50 -4.82 7.93 9.95
N TYR A 51 -3.77 8.74 9.85
CA TYR A 51 -3.39 9.70 10.89
C TYR A 51 -4.38 10.87 10.98
N VAL A 52 -4.84 11.36 9.83
CA VAL A 52 -5.86 12.42 9.78
C VAL A 52 -7.20 11.92 10.35
N ALA A 53 -7.53 10.65 10.16
CA ALA A 53 -8.71 10.04 10.80
C ALA A 53 -8.60 10.10 12.33
N GLY A 54 -7.45 9.77 12.91
CA GLY A 54 -7.19 9.90 14.34
C GLY A 54 -7.29 11.37 14.82
N VAL A 55 -6.66 12.30 14.09
CA VAL A 55 -6.72 13.74 14.40
C VAL A 55 -8.16 14.26 14.36
N SER A 56 -9.00 13.80 13.42
CA SER A 56 -10.39 14.23 13.31
C SER A 56 -11.21 13.90 14.57
N VAL A 57 -10.91 12.77 15.24
CA VAL A 57 -11.53 12.39 16.51
C VAL A 57 -11.12 13.35 17.64
N LEU A 58 -9.83 13.73 17.69
CA LEU A 58 -9.35 14.71 18.68
C LEU A 58 -9.98 16.09 18.47
N ILE A 59 -10.16 16.53 17.22
CA ILE A 59 -10.84 17.78 16.89
C ILE A 59 -12.31 17.72 17.31
N LEU A 60 -12.98 16.59 17.08
CA LEU A 60 -14.36 16.39 17.55
C LEU A 60 -14.45 16.53 19.07
N ALA A 61 -13.57 15.82 19.80
CA ALA A 61 -13.54 15.88 21.25
C ALA A 61 -13.30 17.31 21.76
N LEU A 62 -12.39 18.06 21.15
CA LEU A 62 -12.12 19.46 21.47
C LEU A 62 -13.34 20.36 21.21
N ALA A 63 -13.99 20.23 20.05
CA ALA A 63 -15.17 21.03 19.71
C ALA A 63 -16.34 20.77 20.68
N LEU A 64 -16.53 19.51 21.10
CA LEU A 64 -17.54 19.15 22.12
C LEU A 64 -17.18 19.70 23.49
N ALA A 65 -15.93 19.59 23.94
CA ALA A 65 -15.46 20.13 25.21
C ALA A 65 -15.66 21.68 25.28
N LEU A 66 -15.42 22.36 24.15
CA LEU A 66 -15.64 23.80 24.03
C LEU A 66 -17.10 24.17 23.74
N ARG A 67 -18.02 23.19 23.66
CA ARG A 67 -19.45 23.36 23.36
C ARG A 67 -19.70 24.15 22.06
N ARG A 68 -18.91 23.84 21.00
CA ARG A 68 -19.04 24.47 19.68
C ARG A 68 -19.80 23.53 18.74
N TRP A 69 -21.12 23.52 18.84
CA TRP A 69 -21.97 22.49 18.23
C TRP A 69 -21.86 22.39 16.70
N TRP A 70 -21.77 23.50 15.96
CA TRP A 70 -21.64 23.46 14.51
C TRP A 70 -20.27 22.90 14.04
N PRO A 71 -19.12 23.39 14.57
CA PRO A 71 -17.84 22.72 14.32
C PRO A 71 -17.83 21.25 14.77
N ALA A 72 -18.47 20.93 15.90
CA ALA A 72 -18.56 19.55 16.38
C ALA A 72 -19.37 18.67 15.44
N ALA A 73 -20.48 19.15 14.88
CA ALA A 73 -21.28 18.41 13.92
C ALA A 73 -20.48 18.10 12.64
N LEU A 74 -19.74 19.08 12.08
CA LEU A 74 -18.87 18.85 10.94
C LEU A 74 -17.71 17.91 11.30
N ALA A 75 -17.08 18.07 12.48
CA ALA A 75 -16.03 17.19 12.94
C ALA A 75 -16.52 15.74 13.11
N ALA A 76 -17.75 15.54 13.63
CA ALA A 76 -18.36 14.22 13.73
C ALA A 76 -18.58 13.57 12.36
N LEU A 77 -19.13 14.32 11.40
CA LEU A 77 -19.32 13.85 10.03
C LEU A 77 -17.95 13.45 9.40
N THR A 78 -16.95 14.31 9.58
CA THR A 78 -15.58 14.05 9.06
C THR A 78 -14.96 12.81 9.71
N ALA A 79 -15.07 12.68 11.03
CA ALA A 79 -14.53 11.52 11.74
C ALA A 79 -15.23 10.22 11.30
N VAL A 80 -16.55 10.22 11.18
CA VAL A 80 -17.30 9.06 10.68
C VAL A 80 -16.88 8.71 9.25
N ALA A 81 -16.75 9.71 8.37
CA ALA A 81 -16.34 9.50 6.99
C ALA A 81 -14.93 8.89 6.88
N LEU A 82 -13.94 9.44 7.60
CA LEU A 82 -12.57 8.95 7.58
C LEU A 82 -12.42 7.59 8.28
N LEU A 83 -13.00 7.44 9.48
CA LEU A 83 -12.96 6.17 10.20
C LEU A 83 -13.68 5.07 9.43
N GLY A 84 -14.77 5.36 8.73
CA GLY A 84 -15.47 4.41 7.88
C GLY A 84 -14.62 3.85 6.74
N THR A 85 -13.59 4.60 6.30
CA THR A 85 -12.64 4.12 5.28
C THR A 85 -11.38 3.47 5.87
N VAL A 86 -11.01 3.80 7.09
CA VAL A 86 -9.74 3.39 7.72
C VAL A 86 -9.93 2.22 8.70
N ALA A 87 -10.93 2.30 9.60
CA ALA A 87 -11.10 1.31 10.65
C ALA A 87 -11.36 -0.13 10.16
N PRO A 88 -12.09 -0.37 9.05
CA PRO A 88 -12.26 -1.73 8.53
C PRO A 88 -10.93 -2.43 8.22
N ARG A 89 -9.88 -1.70 7.85
CA ARG A 89 -8.54 -2.24 7.52
C ARG A 89 -7.84 -2.91 8.72
N ALA A 90 -8.31 -2.65 9.94
CA ALA A 90 -7.85 -3.29 11.18
C ALA A 90 -8.66 -4.55 11.53
N LEU A 91 -9.63 -4.94 10.70
CA LEU A 91 -10.51 -6.06 10.94
C LEU A 91 -10.39 -7.08 9.81
N ALA A 92 -10.22 -8.36 10.17
CA ALA A 92 -10.18 -9.41 9.16
C ALA A 92 -11.55 -9.56 8.47
N ASN A 93 -11.51 -9.69 7.16
CA ASN A 93 -12.70 -9.90 6.33
C ASN A 93 -13.05 -11.39 6.21
N THR A 94 -14.31 -11.68 5.89
CA THR A 94 -14.71 -13.05 5.55
C THR A 94 -13.99 -13.49 4.26
N GLN A 95 -13.26 -14.59 4.34
CA GLN A 95 -12.53 -15.15 3.21
C GLN A 95 -13.37 -16.19 2.47
N PRO A 96 -13.16 -16.37 1.15
CA PRO A 96 -13.80 -17.46 0.42
C PRO A 96 -13.38 -18.81 0.99
N THR A 97 -14.26 -19.80 0.93
CA THR A 97 -13.93 -21.17 1.31
C THR A 97 -12.95 -21.74 0.29
N ALA A 98 -11.73 -22.06 0.71
CA ALA A 98 -10.71 -22.63 -0.15
C ALA A 98 -10.27 -24.00 0.36
N ALA A 99 -10.42 -25.01 -0.50
CA ALA A 99 -9.93 -26.38 -0.26
C ALA A 99 -8.62 -26.68 -1.01
N GLY A 100 -8.07 -25.72 -1.73
CA GLY A 100 -6.87 -25.85 -2.54
C GLY A 100 -5.56 -25.80 -1.75
N PRO A 101 -4.43 -25.97 -2.45
CA PRO A 101 -3.10 -25.89 -1.87
C PRO A 101 -2.82 -24.50 -1.31
N THR A 102 -1.90 -24.42 -0.34
CA THR A 102 -1.44 -23.17 0.22
C THR A 102 -0.19 -22.70 -0.51
N VAL A 103 -0.14 -21.41 -0.88
CA VAL A 103 1.03 -20.75 -1.46
C VAL A 103 1.55 -19.72 -0.46
N ARG A 104 2.85 -19.75 -0.18
CA ARG A 104 3.55 -18.75 0.64
C ARG A 104 4.29 -17.80 -0.27
N LEU A 105 3.82 -16.58 -0.35
CA LEU A 105 4.40 -15.53 -1.19
C LEU A 105 5.07 -14.47 -0.33
N LEU A 106 6.28 -14.07 -0.70
CA LEU A 106 7.02 -12.95 -0.13
C LEU A 106 7.24 -11.91 -1.22
N THR A 107 7.13 -10.64 -0.87
CA THR A 107 7.56 -9.52 -1.73
C THR A 107 8.53 -8.63 -0.97
N ALA A 108 9.52 -8.07 -1.66
CA ALA A 108 10.49 -7.14 -1.06
C ALA A 108 11.03 -6.16 -2.10
N ASN A 109 10.93 -4.87 -1.82
CA ASN A 109 11.70 -3.85 -2.51
C ASN A 109 13.12 -3.85 -1.93
N LEU A 110 14.14 -3.93 -2.79
CA LEU A 110 15.56 -4.09 -2.40
C LEU A 110 16.32 -2.76 -2.32
N LEU A 111 15.65 -1.62 -2.33
CA LEU A 111 16.24 -0.28 -2.19
C LEU A 111 17.48 -0.11 -3.11
N ALA A 112 17.26 -0.15 -4.43
CA ALA A 112 18.33 -0.12 -5.45
C ALA A 112 19.43 -1.18 -5.21
N GLY A 113 19.05 -2.35 -4.67
CA GLY A 113 19.95 -3.45 -4.36
C GLY A 113 20.68 -3.34 -3.01
N ALA A 114 20.41 -2.31 -2.21
CA ALA A 114 21.02 -2.12 -0.88
C ALA A 114 20.34 -2.90 0.26
N GLY A 115 19.20 -3.54 -0.01
CA GLY A 115 18.48 -4.36 0.97
C GLY A 115 19.32 -5.52 1.50
N ASP A 116 19.07 -5.94 2.74
CA ASP A 116 19.81 -7.04 3.37
C ASP A 116 19.46 -8.40 2.74
N ALA A 117 20.27 -8.81 1.77
CA ALA A 117 20.13 -10.07 1.05
C ALA A 117 20.17 -11.29 1.99
N ARG A 118 20.95 -11.24 3.08
CA ARG A 118 21.05 -12.36 4.05
C ARG A 118 19.72 -12.52 4.77
N THR A 119 19.17 -11.44 5.30
CA THR A 119 17.85 -11.44 5.95
C THR A 119 16.77 -11.93 4.99
N LEU A 120 16.79 -11.50 3.72
CA LEU A 120 15.81 -11.97 2.73
C LEU A 120 15.88 -13.48 2.52
N VAL A 121 17.08 -14.05 2.33
CA VAL A 121 17.26 -15.51 2.16
C VAL A 121 16.86 -16.27 3.42
N GLU A 122 17.14 -15.74 4.60
CA GLU A 122 16.70 -16.33 5.88
C GLU A 122 15.18 -16.35 6.01
N LEU A 123 14.48 -15.27 5.61
CA LEU A 123 13.02 -15.20 5.57
C LEU A 123 12.45 -16.25 4.60
N VAL A 124 13.01 -16.36 3.40
CA VAL A 124 12.61 -17.38 2.42
C VAL A 124 12.71 -18.78 3.02
N ARG A 125 13.82 -19.08 3.70
CA ARG A 125 14.06 -20.39 4.33
C ARG A 125 13.14 -20.62 5.53
N ARG A 126 13.06 -19.66 6.45
CA ARG A 126 12.28 -19.75 7.69
C ARG A 126 10.80 -19.94 7.43
N HIS A 127 10.24 -19.14 6.51
CA HIS A 127 8.82 -19.18 6.18
C HIS A 127 8.49 -20.16 5.05
N GLN A 128 9.48 -20.91 4.54
CA GLN A 128 9.30 -21.87 3.44
C GLN A 128 8.58 -21.22 2.25
N VAL A 129 9.03 -20.04 1.85
CA VAL A 129 8.45 -19.27 0.76
C VAL A 129 8.43 -20.10 -0.53
N ASP A 130 7.31 -20.05 -1.23
CA ASP A 130 7.11 -20.75 -2.50
C ASP A 130 7.32 -19.83 -3.69
N VAL A 131 6.97 -18.55 -3.55
CA VAL A 131 7.14 -17.52 -4.57
C VAL A 131 7.68 -16.24 -3.92
N LEU A 132 8.73 -15.66 -4.51
CA LEU A 132 9.32 -14.39 -4.10
C LEU A 132 9.27 -13.42 -5.28
N THR A 133 8.78 -12.21 -5.04
CA THR A 133 8.90 -11.08 -5.97
C THR A 133 9.82 -10.02 -5.37
N VAL A 134 10.68 -9.43 -6.21
CA VAL A 134 11.62 -8.39 -5.78
C VAL A 134 11.56 -7.19 -6.73
N GLN A 135 11.60 -5.99 -6.15
CA GLN A 135 11.65 -4.73 -6.84
C GLN A 135 13.01 -4.07 -6.58
N GLU A 136 13.40 -3.12 -7.41
CA GLU A 136 14.71 -2.44 -7.35
C GLU A 136 15.89 -3.42 -7.35
N PHE A 137 15.74 -4.44 -8.18
CA PHE A 137 16.62 -5.59 -8.27
C PHE A 137 17.81 -5.31 -9.18
N THR A 138 19.02 -5.24 -8.58
CA THR A 138 20.26 -4.95 -9.31
C THR A 138 21.06 -6.22 -9.64
N PRO A 139 22.01 -6.17 -10.61
CA PRO A 139 22.91 -7.29 -10.88
C PRO A 139 23.74 -7.72 -9.66
N ASP A 140 24.18 -6.78 -8.83
CA ASP A 140 24.95 -7.07 -7.61
C ASP A 140 24.07 -7.75 -6.54
N ALA A 141 22.81 -7.31 -6.40
CA ALA A 141 21.86 -7.98 -5.52
C ALA A 141 21.56 -9.40 -5.99
N GLN A 142 21.41 -9.62 -7.30
CA GLN A 142 21.27 -10.98 -7.85
C GLN A 142 22.47 -11.84 -7.51
N ALA A 143 23.69 -11.39 -7.79
CA ALA A 143 24.90 -12.14 -7.51
C ALA A 143 25.02 -12.51 -6.02
N THR A 144 24.66 -11.59 -5.14
CA THR A 144 24.68 -11.80 -3.68
C THR A 144 23.63 -12.84 -3.25
N LEU A 145 22.40 -12.74 -3.76
CA LEU A 145 21.34 -13.71 -3.47
C LEU A 145 21.66 -15.11 -3.98
N ASP A 146 22.25 -15.22 -5.18
CA ASP A 146 22.71 -16.51 -5.76
C ASP A 146 23.84 -17.11 -4.89
N GLN A 147 24.82 -16.31 -4.43
CA GLN A 147 25.87 -16.77 -3.51
C GLN A 147 25.32 -17.25 -2.16
N LEU A 148 24.20 -16.71 -1.70
CA LEU A 148 23.52 -17.13 -0.48
C LEU A 148 22.61 -18.35 -0.68
N GLY A 149 22.51 -18.87 -1.91
CA GLY A 149 21.78 -20.10 -2.26
C GLY A 149 20.29 -19.89 -2.47
N LEU A 150 19.85 -18.69 -2.83
CA LEU A 150 18.44 -18.43 -3.15
C LEU A 150 17.98 -19.25 -4.36
N ASP A 151 18.83 -19.40 -5.38
CA ASP A 151 18.57 -20.21 -6.58
C ASP A 151 18.36 -21.71 -6.28
N THR A 152 18.95 -22.22 -5.21
CA THR A 152 18.72 -23.59 -4.73
C THR A 152 17.36 -23.71 -4.02
N LEU A 153 16.95 -22.68 -3.27
CA LEU A 153 15.67 -22.64 -2.55
C LEU A 153 14.47 -22.44 -3.48
N LEU A 154 14.65 -21.58 -4.50
CA LEU A 154 13.64 -21.17 -5.48
C LEU A 154 14.24 -21.30 -6.90
N PRO A 155 14.32 -22.52 -7.47
CA PRO A 155 15.12 -22.78 -8.67
C PRO A 155 14.52 -22.26 -9.97
N HIS A 156 13.22 -21.96 -9.99
CA HIS A 156 12.56 -21.42 -11.18
C HIS A 156 12.46 -19.90 -11.06
N ARG A 157 12.96 -19.17 -12.08
CA ARG A 157 13.11 -17.73 -11.96
C ARG A 157 12.86 -17.00 -13.28
N GLN A 158 12.28 -15.82 -13.20
CA GLN A 158 12.19 -14.80 -14.24
C GLN A 158 12.83 -13.53 -13.71
N LEU A 159 14.02 -13.17 -14.18
CA LEU A 159 14.82 -12.08 -13.66
C LEU A 159 15.07 -11.00 -14.71
N ASN A 160 15.01 -9.76 -14.30
CA ASN A 160 15.38 -8.58 -15.07
C ASN A 160 16.14 -7.59 -14.18
N PRO A 161 17.38 -7.93 -13.75
CA PRO A 161 18.17 -7.03 -12.92
C PRO A 161 18.63 -5.82 -13.74
N GLU A 162 18.49 -4.63 -13.17
CA GLU A 162 18.92 -3.37 -13.77
C GLU A 162 19.63 -2.50 -12.73
N ILE A 163 20.57 -1.65 -13.17
CA ILE A 163 21.25 -0.69 -12.28
C ILE A 163 20.23 0.33 -11.78
N GLY A 164 20.29 0.65 -10.48
CA GLY A 164 19.35 1.58 -9.84
C GLY A 164 18.04 0.91 -9.47
N THR A 165 16.93 1.62 -9.67
CA THR A 165 15.61 1.23 -9.15
C THR A 165 14.72 0.50 -10.16
N ALA A 166 15.14 0.35 -11.42
CA ALA A 166 14.28 -0.14 -12.49
C ALA A 166 14.13 -1.67 -12.54
N GLY A 167 15.02 -2.43 -11.91
CA GLY A 167 15.06 -3.87 -12.03
C GLY A 167 13.98 -4.60 -11.24
N SER A 168 13.65 -5.81 -11.68
CA SER A 168 12.60 -6.66 -11.10
C SER A 168 12.96 -8.14 -11.21
N GLY A 169 12.42 -8.95 -10.30
CA GLY A 169 12.62 -10.40 -10.32
C GLY A 169 11.46 -11.17 -9.71
N LEU A 170 11.30 -12.39 -10.18
CA LEU A 170 10.38 -13.38 -9.64
C LEU A 170 11.12 -14.71 -9.51
N TYR A 171 11.08 -15.29 -8.34
CA TYR A 171 11.60 -16.63 -8.03
C TYR A 171 10.46 -17.54 -7.59
N SER A 172 10.50 -18.81 -7.94
CA SER A 172 9.51 -19.80 -7.57
C SER A 172 10.15 -21.14 -7.21
N ARG A 173 9.60 -21.79 -6.21
CA ARG A 173 9.90 -23.18 -5.85
C ARG A 173 9.39 -24.14 -6.93
N TRP A 174 8.33 -23.78 -7.62
CA TRP A 174 7.63 -24.62 -8.58
C TRP A 174 7.87 -24.16 -10.03
N PRO A 175 7.69 -25.04 -11.01
CA PRO A 175 7.86 -24.68 -12.41
C PRO A 175 7.03 -23.47 -12.81
N ILE A 176 7.61 -22.64 -13.64
CA ILE A 176 6.98 -21.43 -14.20
C ILE A 176 6.90 -21.54 -15.72
N THR A 177 5.83 -20.95 -16.26
CA THR A 177 5.58 -20.82 -17.70
C THR A 177 5.09 -19.40 -18.00
N ASP A 178 4.92 -19.07 -19.27
CA ASP A 178 4.42 -17.75 -19.70
C ASP A 178 5.15 -16.61 -18.96
N VAL A 179 6.48 -16.65 -19.03
CA VAL A 179 7.38 -15.73 -18.37
C VAL A 179 7.63 -14.50 -19.21
N GLY A 180 7.87 -13.36 -18.57
CA GLY A 180 8.26 -12.13 -19.27
C GLY A 180 8.46 -10.96 -18.31
N VAL A 181 8.69 -9.82 -18.92
CA VAL A 181 8.84 -8.54 -18.22
C VAL A 181 7.91 -7.53 -18.87
N ARG A 182 7.03 -6.93 -18.09
CA ARG A 182 6.29 -5.76 -18.49
C ARG A 182 7.07 -4.53 -18.02
N ARG A 183 7.15 -3.52 -18.86
CA ARG A 183 7.81 -2.26 -18.52
C ARG A 183 6.77 -1.16 -18.45
N ASN A 184 6.83 -0.36 -17.42
CA ASN A 184 6.04 0.87 -17.35
C ASN A 184 6.47 1.82 -18.47
N LEU A 185 5.51 2.45 -19.13
CA LEU A 185 5.78 3.32 -20.29
C LEU A 185 6.08 4.75 -19.89
N GLU A 186 5.72 5.13 -18.69
CA GLU A 186 5.86 6.48 -18.13
C GLU A 186 6.95 6.51 -17.05
N GLY A 187 7.31 7.71 -16.61
CA GLY A 187 8.25 7.93 -15.51
C GLY A 187 9.63 7.28 -15.74
N TRP A 188 10.09 6.50 -14.78
CA TRP A 188 11.40 5.83 -14.79
C TRP A 188 11.42 4.52 -15.59
N GLY A 189 10.28 4.08 -16.12
CA GLY A 189 10.18 2.87 -16.89
C GLY A 189 10.51 1.61 -16.09
N PHE A 190 10.05 1.52 -14.85
CA PHE A 190 10.29 0.36 -13.99
C PHE A 190 9.80 -0.93 -14.63
N SER A 191 10.59 -1.98 -14.51
CA SER A 191 10.24 -3.30 -15.01
C SER A 191 9.45 -4.09 -13.96
N GLN A 192 8.59 -4.98 -14.43
CA GLN A 192 7.75 -5.86 -13.62
C GLN A 192 7.85 -7.27 -14.19
N ALA A 193 8.65 -8.12 -13.55
CA ALA A 193 8.81 -9.51 -13.93
C ALA A 193 7.53 -10.29 -13.60
N TYR A 194 7.09 -11.16 -14.51
CA TYR A 194 5.92 -11.99 -14.31
C TYR A 194 6.13 -13.42 -14.79
N ALA A 195 5.38 -14.32 -14.19
CA ALA A 195 5.33 -15.72 -14.58
C ALA A 195 3.99 -16.36 -14.23
N THR A 196 3.62 -17.42 -14.92
CA THR A 196 2.54 -18.31 -14.49
C THR A 196 3.15 -19.47 -13.70
N VAL A 197 2.86 -19.54 -12.42
CA VAL A 197 3.38 -20.54 -11.48
C VAL A 197 2.49 -21.78 -11.51
N SER A 198 3.06 -22.95 -11.70
CA SER A 198 2.37 -24.24 -11.68
C SER A 198 2.24 -24.75 -10.23
N VAL A 199 1.18 -24.33 -9.54
CA VAL A 199 0.95 -24.70 -8.14
C VAL A 199 0.57 -26.17 -8.01
N PRO A 200 1.32 -27.01 -7.26
CA PRO A 200 1.03 -28.44 -7.14
C PRO A 200 -0.37 -28.68 -6.52
N GLY A 201 -1.20 -29.45 -7.22
CA GLY A 201 -2.56 -29.76 -6.78
C GLY A 201 -3.56 -28.61 -6.88
N GLY A 202 -3.20 -27.52 -7.52
CA GLY A 202 -4.04 -26.35 -7.76
C GLY A 202 -4.03 -25.88 -9.20
N PRO A 203 -4.84 -24.87 -9.51
CA PRO A 203 -4.77 -24.18 -10.78
C PRO A 203 -3.47 -23.36 -10.89
N PRO A 204 -2.98 -23.11 -12.11
CA PRO A 204 -1.87 -22.18 -12.30
C PRO A 204 -2.26 -20.77 -11.88
N VAL A 205 -1.29 -20.03 -11.34
CA VAL A 205 -1.47 -18.66 -10.86
C VAL A 205 -0.46 -17.74 -11.54
N ARG A 206 -0.93 -16.69 -12.21
CA ARG A 206 -0.05 -15.65 -12.74
C ARG A 206 0.38 -14.72 -11.63
N VAL A 207 1.66 -14.63 -11.38
CA VAL A 207 2.27 -13.73 -10.39
C VAL A 207 3.09 -12.68 -11.11
N GLU A 208 3.00 -11.43 -10.66
CA GLU A 208 3.76 -10.30 -11.19
C GLU A 208 4.38 -9.50 -10.04
N SER A 209 5.65 -9.14 -10.19
CA SER A 209 6.39 -8.25 -9.30
C SER A 209 6.01 -6.80 -9.62
N ALA A 210 5.00 -6.27 -8.96
CA ALA A 210 4.45 -4.95 -9.26
C ALA A 210 5.37 -3.83 -8.76
N HIS A 211 5.63 -2.83 -9.62
CA HIS A 211 6.40 -1.64 -9.25
C HIS A 211 6.00 -0.43 -10.11
N PRO A 212 4.84 0.20 -9.88
CA PRO A 212 4.50 1.50 -10.46
C PRO A 212 5.47 2.58 -10.02
N SER A 213 5.63 3.64 -10.82
CA SER A 213 6.47 4.80 -10.51
C SER A 213 6.11 5.42 -9.15
N ALA A 214 7.09 5.99 -8.44
CA ALA A 214 6.86 6.68 -7.17
C ALA A 214 6.41 8.13 -7.40
N PRO A 215 5.39 8.65 -6.68
CA PRO A 215 4.95 10.04 -6.77
C PRO A 215 5.78 10.96 -5.85
N TYR A 216 7.11 10.81 -5.84
CA TYR A 216 8.00 11.53 -4.92
C TYR A 216 8.08 13.05 -5.21
N ALA A 217 7.73 13.48 -6.43
CA ALA A 217 7.67 14.87 -6.86
C ALA A 217 6.38 15.14 -7.66
N LEU A 218 5.97 16.41 -7.76
CA LEU A 218 4.71 16.77 -8.39
C LEU A 218 4.65 16.45 -9.89
N ASP A 219 5.78 16.50 -10.57
CA ASP A 219 5.93 16.13 -11.99
C ASP A 219 5.86 14.61 -12.21
N GLN A 220 6.07 13.79 -11.18
CA GLN A 220 5.98 12.33 -11.25
C GLN A 220 4.56 11.79 -10.99
N VAL A 221 3.64 12.62 -10.51
CA VAL A 221 2.25 12.21 -10.22
C VAL A 221 1.52 11.68 -11.47
N GLY A 222 1.82 12.24 -12.64
CA GLY A 222 1.25 11.79 -13.93
C GLY A 222 1.67 10.35 -14.25
N ALA A 223 2.97 10.07 -14.19
CA ALA A 223 3.55 8.76 -14.43
C ALA A 223 3.06 7.71 -13.42
N TRP A 224 3.07 8.05 -12.12
CA TRP A 224 2.52 7.22 -11.05
C TRP A 224 1.07 6.78 -11.33
N ARG A 225 0.21 7.73 -11.72
CA ARG A 225 -1.19 7.44 -12.04
C ARG A 225 -1.33 6.57 -13.28
N ALA A 226 -0.57 6.86 -14.33
CA ALA A 226 -0.58 6.09 -15.57
C ALA A 226 -0.15 4.64 -15.31
N ASP A 227 0.94 4.43 -14.57
CA ASP A 227 1.46 3.11 -14.25
C ASP A 227 0.49 2.28 -13.39
N LEU A 228 -0.15 2.90 -12.38
CA LEU A 228 -1.18 2.23 -11.58
C LEU A 228 -2.41 1.86 -12.42
N THR A 229 -2.83 2.74 -13.32
CA THR A 229 -3.98 2.48 -14.19
C THR A 229 -3.67 1.39 -15.23
N ALA A 230 -2.41 1.25 -15.64
CA ALA A 230 -1.95 0.23 -16.57
C ALA A 230 -1.71 -1.15 -15.92
N GLN A 231 -1.89 -1.29 -14.59
CA GLN A 231 -1.77 -2.59 -13.93
C GLN A 231 -2.82 -3.56 -14.47
N PRO A 232 -2.45 -4.84 -14.71
CA PRO A 232 -3.38 -5.81 -15.28
C PRO A 232 -4.55 -6.10 -14.31
N PRO A 233 -5.80 -6.06 -14.78
CA PRO A 233 -6.96 -6.31 -13.94
C PRO A 233 -7.10 -7.80 -13.57
N ALA A 234 -7.73 -8.08 -12.44
CA ALA A 234 -8.34 -9.38 -12.19
C ALA A 234 -9.71 -9.41 -12.87
N THR A 235 -9.99 -10.47 -13.65
CA THR A 235 -11.26 -10.61 -14.34
C THR A 235 -11.96 -11.91 -13.92
N PRO A 236 -13.29 -11.94 -13.78
CA PRO A 236 -14.01 -13.11 -13.30
C PRO A 236 -13.74 -14.38 -14.14
N ASP A 237 -13.62 -14.22 -15.45
CA ASP A 237 -13.42 -15.31 -16.41
C ASP A 237 -11.93 -15.53 -16.77
N GLY A 238 -11.03 -14.73 -16.23
CA GLY A 238 -9.59 -14.84 -16.44
C GLY A 238 -8.93 -15.90 -15.55
N GLY A 239 -7.65 -16.20 -15.83
CA GLY A 239 -6.81 -16.99 -14.94
C GLY A 239 -6.59 -16.30 -13.60
N LEU A 240 -6.31 -17.08 -12.54
CA LEU A 240 -5.98 -16.54 -11.23
C LEU A 240 -4.72 -15.65 -11.30
N ARG A 241 -4.75 -14.51 -10.63
CA ARG A 241 -3.66 -13.53 -10.68
C ARG A 241 -3.30 -13.01 -9.29
N ILE A 242 -2.02 -12.73 -9.09
CA ILE A 242 -1.48 -12.04 -7.93
C ILE A 242 -0.54 -10.95 -8.44
N LEU A 243 -0.71 -9.73 -7.94
CA LEU A 243 0.25 -8.64 -8.09
C LEU A 243 0.88 -8.40 -6.72
N ALA A 244 2.19 -8.51 -6.60
CA ALA A 244 2.87 -8.36 -5.31
C ALA A 244 4.09 -7.47 -5.46
N GLY A 245 4.18 -6.42 -4.65
CA GLY A 245 5.29 -5.49 -4.72
C GLY A 245 5.02 -4.13 -4.11
N ASP A 246 5.89 -3.20 -4.43
CA ASP A 246 5.78 -1.79 -4.08
C ASP A 246 4.90 -1.06 -5.10
N PHE A 247 3.68 -0.71 -4.68
CA PHE A 247 2.75 0.03 -5.53
C PHE A 247 2.94 1.53 -5.45
N ASN A 248 3.81 2.01 -4.56
CA ASN A 248 3.98 3.45 -4.31
C ASN A 248 2.64 4.16 -4.07
N ALA A 249 1.67 3.44 -3.54
CA ALA A 249 0.30 3.89 -3.32
C ALA A 249 -0.29 3.22 -2.07
N THR A 250 -1.15 3.93 -1.36
CA THR A 250 -1.92 3.38 -0.24
C THR A 250 -3.37 3.10 -0.66
N LEU A 251 -4.15 2.39 0.16
CA LEU A 251 -5.58 2.16 -0.03
C LEU A 251 -6.42 3.47 -0.04
N ASP A 252 -5.79 4.61 0.20
CA ASP A 252 -6.44 5.92 0.11
C ASP A 252 -6.36 6.55 -1.28
N HIS A 253 -5.56 5.99 -2.17
CA HIS A 253 -5.41 6.46 -3.54
C HIS A 253 -6.45 5.85 -4.49
N SER A 254 -7.10 6.68 -5.29
CA SER A 254 -8.17 6.25 -6.19
C SER A 254 -7.72 5.26 -7.27
N PRO A 255 -6.50 5.36 -7.87
CA PRO A 255 -6.07 4.38 -8.87
C PRO A 255 -5.89 2.98 -8.29
N LEU A 256 -5.33 2.86 -7.06
CA LEU A 256 -5.18 1.55 -6.41
C LEU A 256 -6.56 0.96 -6.05
N ARG A 257 -7.48 1.79 -5.55
CA ARG A 257 -8.87 1.33 -5.31
C ARG A 257 -9.58 0.92 -6.59
N ALA A 258 -9.35 1.62 -7.70
CA ALA A 258 -9.91 1.22 -8.98
C ALA A 258 -9.37 -0.14 -9.44
N LEU A 259 -8.07 -0.40 -9.23
CA LEU A 259 -7.46 -1.70 -9.51
C LEU A 259 -8.06 -2.81 -8.63
N LEU A 260 -8.22 -2.57 -7.32
CA LEU A 260 -8.94 -3.50 -6.43
C LEU A 260 -10.37 -3.79 -6.93
N GLY A 261 -11.08 -2.75 -7.38
CA GLY A 261 -12.43 -2.86 -7.93
C GLY A 261 -12.55 -3.73 -9.18
N THR A 262 -11.44 -4.13 -9.82
CA THR A 262 -11.45 -5.07 -10.96
C THR A 262 -11.61 -6.52 -10.53
N GLY A 263 -11.51 -6.84 -9.25
CA GLY A 263 -11.64 -8.19 -8.70
C GLY A 263 -10.47 -8.63 -7.83
N TYR A 264 -9.59 -7.71 -7.41
CA TYR A 264 -8.54 -7.99 -6.44
C TYR A 264 -9.00 -7.73 -5.01
N VAL A 265 -8.34 -8.42 -4.09
CA VAL A 265 -8.40 -8.19 -2.64
C VAL A 265 -6.98 -7.90 -2.17
N ASP A 266 -6.78 -6.87 -1.36
CA ASP A 266 -5.52 -6.63 -0.68
C ASP A 266 -5.36 -7.62 0.48
N ALA A 267 -4.25 -8.35 0.50
CA ALA A 267 -4.05 -9.43 1.45
C ALA A 267 -3.90 -8.92 2.90
N ALA A 268 -3.26 -7.78 3.09
CA ALA A 268 -3.10 -7.19 4.42
C ALA A 268 -4.44 -6.65 4.94
N ASP A 269 -5.21 -5.94 4.10
CA ASP A 269 -6.55 -5.47 4.44
C ASP A 269 -7.49 -6.64 4.78
N ALA A 270 -7.47 -7.70 3.97
CA ALA A 270 -8.29 -8.88 4.16
C ALA A 270 -8.04 -9.61 5.49
N THR A 271 -6.86 -9.48 6.06
CA THR A 271 -6.46 -10.14 7.33
C THR A 271 -6.40 -9.18 8.52
N GLY A 272 -6.87 -7.94 8.38
CA GLY A 272 -6.86 -6.93 9.44
C GLY A 272 -5.47 -6.31 9.70
N GLN A 273 -4.54 -6.45 8.75
CA GLN A 273 -3.20 -5.88 8.80
C GLN A 273 -3.03 -4.65 7.88
N GLY A 274 -4.11 -4.17 7.26
CA GLY A 274 -4.08 -3.10 6.24
C GLY A 274 -3.65 -1.72 6.75
N LEU A 275 -3.37 -1.56 8.05
CA LEU A 275 -2.80 -0.36 8.65
C LEU A 275 -1.32 -0.51 9.02
N THR A 276 -0.71 -1.67 8.77
CA THR A 276 0.70 -1.89 9.07
C THR A 276 1.55 -1.17 8.02
N GLY A 277 2.40 -0.25 8.48
CA GLY A 277 3.29 0.49 7.59
C GLY A 277 4.38 -0.40 7.01
N THR A 278 4.65 -0.23 5.72
CA THR A 278 5.71 -0.95 4.99
C THR A 278 6.84 -0.02 4.57
N TRP A 279 6.61 1.30 4.55
CA TRP A 279 7.58 2.32 4.22
C TRP A 279 7.69 3.37 5.33
N GLY A 280 8.92 3.73 5.72
CA GLY A 280 9.22 4.69 6.79
C GLY A 280 8.81 4.23 8.20
N PRO A 281 9.16 5.04 9.23
CA PRO A 281 10.18 6.09 9.14
C PRO A 281 11.58 5.50 8.99
N TYR A 282 12.45 6.18 8.25
CA TYR A 282 13.89 5.90 8.26
C TYR A 282 14.54 6.64 9.43
N ASP A 283 15.77 6.28 9.78
CA ASP A 283 16.51 6.88 10.90
C ASP A 283 16.55 8.41 10.80
N GLY A 284 15.98 9.06 11.82
CA GLY A 284 15.90 10.53 11.89
C GLY A 284 14.67 11.17 11.25
N ASP A 285 13.81 10.40 10.57
CA ASP A 285 12.59 10.92 9.98
C ASP A 285 11.48 11.12 11.02
N LEU A 286 10.75 12.22 10.87
CA LEU A 286 9.52 12.49 11.62
C LEU A 286 8.25 12.05 10.87
N ILE A 287 8.42 11.49 9.65
CA ILE A 287 7.31 11.05 8.82
C ILE A 287 6.81 9.71 9.35
N PRO A 288 5.52 9.60 9.72
CA PRO A 288 4.99 8.34 10.20
C PRO A 288 4.90 7.29 9.06
N PRO A 289 4.97 5.98 9.37
CA PRO A 289 4.98 4.93 8.36
C PRO A 289 3.68 4.88 7.56
N VAL A 290 3.79 4.51 6.29
CA VAL A 290 2.64 4.29 5.38
C VAL A 290 2.75 2.93 4.70
N THR A 291 1.61 2.37 4.29
CA THR A 291 1.53 1.08 3.61
C THR A 291 1.52 1.32 2.11
N ILE A 292 2.63 1.06 1.42
CA ILE A 292 2.76 1.21 -0.04
C ILE A 292 3.10 -0.11 -0.74
N ASP A 293 3.58 -1.11 0.00
CA ASP A 293 3.76 -2.47 -0.51
C ASP A 293 2.48 -3.28 -0.29
N HIS A 294 2.05 -3.97 -1.33
CA HIS A 294 0.80 -4.71 -1.33
C HIS A 294 0.96 -6.09 -1.99
N ILE A 295 0.15 -7.04 -1.53
CA ILE A 295 -0.10 -8.30 -2.23
C ILE A 295 -1.58 -8.30 -2.61
N LEU A 296 -1.85 -7.98 -3.87
CA LEU A 296 -3.19 -8.00 -4.42
C LEU A 296 -3.47 -9.38 -4.99
N VAL A 297 -4.42 -10.08 -4.40
CA VAL A 297 -4.82 -11.42 -4.83
C VAL A 297 -6.16 -11.38 -5.53
N ASP A 298 -6.35 -12.20 -6.55
CA ASP A 298 -7.68 -12.45 -7.13
C ASP A 298 -8.68 -12.85 -6.03
N HIS A 299 -9.86 -12.26 -6.01
CA HIS A 299 -10.88 -12.48 -4.97
C HIS A 299 -11.29 -13.95 -4.80
N ARG A 300 -10.97 -14.83 -5.77
CA ARG A 300 -11.19 -16.28 -5.69
C ARG A 300 -10.10 -17.00 -4.87
N ILE A 301 -9.02 -16.32 -4.53
CA ILE A 301 -7.94 -16.82 -3.68
C ILE A 301 -8.21 -16.40 -2.23
N ALA A 302 -8.31 -17.38 -1.33
CA ALA A 302 -8.44 -17.08 0.10
C ALA A 302 -7.09 -16.68 0.70
N VAL A 303 -7.04 -15.55 1.41
CA VAL A 303 -5.87 -15.12 2.18
C VAL A 303 -5.98 -15.68 3.60
N ARG A 304 -4.98 -16.47 4.01
CA ARG A 304 -4.99 -17.10 5.35
C ARG A 304 -4.35 -16.22 6.41
N SER A 305 -3.23 -15.62 6.08
CA SER A 305 -2.48 -14.73 6.98
C SER A 305 -1.55 -13.83 6.19
N VAL A 306 -1.24 -12.67 6.75
CA VAL A 306 -0.21 -11.76 6.29
C VAL A 306 0.71 -11.43 7.47
N GLN A 307 1.99 -11.27 7.19
CA GLN A 307 3.00 -10.78 8.11
C GLN A 307 3.82 -9.71 7.38
N VAL A 308 4.00 -8.56 8.01
CA VAL A 308 4.83 -7.45 7.54
C VAL A 308 6.09 -7.37 8.37
#